data_8de4f5649c9ac5fde6439f830241ec35
#
_entry.id   8de4f5649c9ac5fde6439f830241ec35
#
_cell.length_a   1.000
_cell.length_b   1.000
_cell.length_c   1.000
_cell.angle_alpha   90.00
_cell.angle_beta   90.00
_cell.angle_gamma   90.00
#
_symmetry.space_group_name_H-M   'P 1'
#
loop_
_entity.id
_entity.type
_entity.pdbx_description
1 polymer ?
#
loop_
_entity_poly.entity_id
_entity_poly.type
_entity_poly.pdbx_seq_one_letter_code
_entity_poly.pdbx_strand_id
1 'polypeptide(L)'
;MKPLLPRCLIGHKFARIDENKNYFLCCRIPPIGNFNEDGTYKEFWNSKKYNDLRKKLKYNLEKQSAEWDNLCYECPHYVENKMLYESGEIVDDLPKTGPRTFDIEVGNSCNHRCNFCWFWSYDMLDNNAQRKDFKGWAKKQLDLETYISIVDDLKELGGCEEISISGGGEPFIIKDIMKMLEHTKKLGFNLKIFTNFSRTNHDNIDNFIKWGVDRFEINISAGTEETYCKIRKLKS
;
A
#
# COMPACT_ATOMS: atom_id res chain seq x y z
N MET A 1 18.81 -19.05 -23.04
CA MET A 1 17.97 -19.47 -21.90
C MET A 1 17.53 -18.24 -21.14
N LYS A 2 16.24 -18.01 -20.93
CA LYS A 2 15.80 -16.97 -19.99
C LYS A 2 16.34 -17.35 -18.60
N PRO A 3 16.93 -16.42 -17.85
CA PRO A 3 17.37 -16.72 -16.50
C PRO A 3 16.15 -17.20 -15.68
N LEU A 4 16.37 -18.16 -14.78
CA LEU A 4 15.34 -18.58 -13.83
C LEU A 4 14.89 -17.34 -13.02
N LEU A 5 13.59 -17.15 -12.90
CA LEU A 5 13.04 -16.09 -12.03
C LEU A 5 13.61 -16.26 -10.62
N PRO A 6 14.02 -15.19 -9.98
CA PRO A 6 14.48 -15.26 -8.61
C PRO A 6 13.33 -15.76 -7.73
N ARG A 7 13.66 -16.55 -6.74
CA ARG A 7 12.73 -16.92 -5.68
C ARG A 7 12.24 -15.65 -5.00
N CYS A 8 10.93 -15.52 -4.81
CA CYS A 8 10.34 -14.31 -4.21
C CYS A 8 9.90 -14.58 -2.78
N LEU A 9 10.43 -13.80 -1.84
CA LEU A 9 10.11 -13.89 -0.42
C LEU A 9 9.25 -12.73 0.07
N ILE A 10 8.89 -11.80 -0.82
CA ILE A 10 8.18 -10.58 -0.44
C ILE A 10 6.88 -10.87 0.32
N GLY A 11 6.13 -11.92 -0.07
CA GLY A 11 4.89 -12.31 0.60
C GLY A 11 5.02 -12.80 2.04
N HIS A 12 6.25 -12.90 2.56
CA HIS A 12 6.52 -13.17 3.97
C HIS A 12 6.77 -11.88 4.77
N LYS A 13 7.08 -10.78 4.08
CA LYS A 13 7.52 -9.52 4.71
C LYS A 13 6.61 -8.33 4.44
N PHE A 14 5.90 -8.34 3.33
CA PHE A 14 5.09 -7.23 2.87
C PHE A 14 3.69 -7.69 2.49
N ALA A 15 2.71 -6.83 2.71
CA ALA A 15 1.38 -6.96 2.15
C ALA A 15 0.72 -5.58 2.01
N ARG A 16 -0.36 -5.52 1.26
CA ARG A 16 -1.10 -4.29 1.00
C ARG A 16 -2.59 -4.57 0.89
N ILE A 17 -3.39 -3.57 1.25
CA ILE A 17 -4.81 -3.50 0.94
C ILE A 17 -5.14 -2.20 0.21
N ASP A 18 -6.05 -2.26 -0.77
CA ASP A 18 -6.57 -1.08 -1.45
C ASP A 18 -7.94 -0.63 -0.91
N GLU A 19 -8.45 0.49 -1.42
CA GLU A 19 -9.74 1.07 -1.07
C GLU A 19 -10.95 0.23 -1.50
N ASN A 20 -10.74 -0.79 -2.34
CA ASN A 20 -11.74 -1.79 -2.72
C ASN A 20 -11.70 -3.02 -1.81
N LYS A 21 -10.89 -2.98 -0.75
CA LYS A 21 -10.67 -4.08 0.20
C LYS A 21 -9.96 -5.29 -0.42
N ASN A 22 -9.22 -5.09 -1.51
CA ASN A 22 -8.44 -6.15 -2.13
C ASN A 22 -7.10 -6.34 -1.42
N TYR A 23 -6.72 -7.59 -1.19
CA TYR A 23 -5.44 -7.98 -0.63
C TYR A 23 -4.41 -8.21 -1.72
N PHE A 24 -3.20 -7.69 -1.51
CA PHE A 24 -2.07 -7.84 -2.42
C PHE A 24 -0.85 -8.39 -1.67
N LEU A 25 -0.12 -9.24 -2.34
CA LEU A 25 1.16 -9.76 -1.85
C LEU A 25 2.30 -8.76 -2.09
N CYS A 26 2.22 -7.99 -3.17
CA CYS A 26 3.18 -6.94 -3.51
C CYS A 26 2.54 -5.87 -4.40
N CYS A 27 3.30 -4.81 -4.72
CA CYS A 27 2.81 -3.69 -5.54
C CYS A 27 2.70 -4.00 -7.05
N ARG A 28 3.16 -5.17 -7.52
CA ARG A 28 3.27 -5.49 -8.96
C ARG A 28 2.21 -6.46 -9.46
N ILE A 29 1.74 -7.35 -8.62
CA ILE A 29 0.78 -8.38 -9.03
C ILE A 29 -0.67 -7.96 -8.79
N PRO A 30 -1.63 -8.55 -9.52
CA PRO A 30 -3.05 -8.35 -9.27
C PRO A 30 -3.47 -8.71 -7.84
N PRO A 31 -4.67 -8.30 -7.41
CA PRO A 31 -5.23 -8.72 -6.13
C PRO A 31 -5.25 -10.25 -6.00
N ILE A 32 -4.90 -10.73 -4.82
CA ILE A 32 -4.86 -12.17 -4.49
C ILE A 32 -5.99 -12.59 -3.55
N GLY A 33 -6.76 -11.65 -3.06
CA GLY A 33 -7.91 -11.86 -2.20
C GLY A 33 -8.70 -10.58 -1.97
N ASN A 34 -9.81 -10.68 -1.25
CA ASN A 34 -10.66 -9.55 -0.89
C ASN A 34 -11.27 -9.76 0.49
N PHE A 35 -11.34 -8.70 1.31
CA PHE A 35 -11.88 -8.75 2.67
C PHE A 35 -13.31 -9.29 2.75
N ASN A 36 -14.15 -8.95 1.80
CA ASN A 36 -15.56 -9.38 1.82
C ASN A 36 -15.74 -10.85 1.38
N GLU A 37 -14.77 -11.43 0.68
CA GLU A 37 -14.85 -12.77 0.09
C GLU A 37 -13.99 -13.79 0.84
N ASP A 38 -12.78 -13.37 1.23
CA ASP A 38 -11.77 -14.24 1.84
C ASP A 38 -11.66 -14.07 3.38
N GLY A 39 -12.54 -13.23 3.98
CA GLY A 39 -12.56 -12.97 5.42
C GLY A 39 -11.58 -11.89 5.88
N THR A 40 -11.39 -11.79 7.20
CA THR A 40 -10.50 -10.80 7.81
C THR A 40 -9.05 -10.97 7.34
N TYR A 41 -8.21 -9.95 7.53
CA TYR A 41 -6.83 -10.04 7.09
C TYR A 41 -6.07 -11.18 7.79
N LYS A 42 -6.32 -11.42 9.06
CA LYS A 42 -5.72 -12.53 9.81
C LYS A 42 -6.12 -13.90 9.25
N GLU A 43 -7.40 -14.09 8.91
CA GLU A 43 -7.88 -15.31 8.28
C GLU A 43 -7.24 -15.51 6.91
N PHE A 44 -7.23 -14.47 6.08
CA PHE A 44 -6.62 -14.50 4.77
C PHE A 44 -5.10 -14.76 4.84
N TRP A 45 -4.36 -14.07 5.73
CA TRP A 45 -2.93 -14.23 5.93
C TRP A 45 -2.53 -15.69 6.24
N ASN A 46 -3.35 -16.39 7.01
CA ASN A 46 -3.16 -17.78 7.40
C ASN A 46 -3.81 -18.80 6.46
N SER A 47 -4.54 -18.33 5.44
CA SER A 47 -5.29 -19.20 4.53
C SER A 47 -4.39 -20.14 3.73
N LYS A 48 -4.96 -21.31 3.35
CA LYS A 48 -4.28 -22.23 2.45
C LYS A 48 -3.93 -21.58 1.12
N LYS A 49 -4.85 -20.77 0.58
CA LYS A 49 -4.68 -20.00 -0.68
C LYS A 49 -3.41 -19.15 -0.64
N TYR A 50 -3.22 -18.36 0.41
CA TYR A 50 -2.07 -17.47 0.53
C TYR A 50 -0.77 -18.25 0.83
N ASN A 51 -0.86 -19.28 1.64
CA ASN A 51 0.27 -20.13 1.98
C ASN A 51 0.80 -20.92 0.78
N ASP A 52 -0.08 -21.45 -0.05
CA ASP A 52 0.31 -22.13 -1.30
C ASP A 52 1.00 -21.14 -2.26
N LEU A 53 0.51 -19.90 -2.35
CA LEU A 53 1.15 -18.86 -3.16
C LEU A 53 2.56 -18.50 -2.64
N ARG A 54 2.75 -18.34 -1.32
CA ARG A 54 4.06 -18.10 -0.73
C ARG A 54 5.06 -19.20 -1.09
N LYS A 55 4.63 -20.48 -0.97
CA LYS A 55 5.47 -21.64 -1.32
C LYS A 55 5.82 -21.62 -2.81
N LYS A 56 4.84 -21.37 -3.68
CA LYS A 56 5.09 -21.26 -5.14
C LYS A 56 6.15 -20.21 -5.43
N LEU A 57 6.03 -19.03 -4.85
CA LEU A 57 6.98 -17.93 -5.05
C LEU A 57 8.35 -18.22 -4.45
N LYS A 58 8.41 -18.80 -3.24
CA LYS A 58 9.66 -19.13 -2.55
C LYS A 58 10.48 -20.17 -3.29
N TYR A 59 9.82 -21.20 -3.82
CA TYR A 59 10.51 -22.33 -4.46
C TYR A 59 10.55 -22.24 -5.98
N ASN A 60 9.85 -21.27 -6.58
CA ASN A 60 9.71 -21.15 -8.03
C ASN A 60 9.21 -22.46 -8.67
N LEU A 61 8.21 -23.11 -8.05
CA LEU A 61 7.81 -24.49 -8.30
C LEU A 61 7.05 -24.71 -9.61
N GLU A 62 6.59 -23.64 -10.28
CA GLU A 62 5.91 -23.73 -11.55
C GLU A 62 6.24 -22.49 -12.41
N LYS A 63 6.20 -22.64 -13.72
CA LYS A 63 6.06 -21.49 -14.62
C LYS A 63 4.79 -20.76 -14.17
N GLN A 64 4.97 -19.64 -13.50
CA GLN A 64 3.86 -18.75 -13.17
C GLN A 64 3.12 -18.44 -14.47
N SER A 65 1.85 -18.04 -14.39
CA SER A 65 1.13 -17.64 -15.58
C SER A 65 1.97 -16.64 -16.37
N ALA A 66 1.98 -16.68 -17.69
CA ALA A 66 2.80 -15.81 -18.52
C ALA A 66 2.63 -14.31 -18.19
N GLU A 67 1.50 -13.96 -17.62
CA GLU A 67 1.17 -12.62 -17.12
C GLU A 67 2.01 -12.21 -15.91
N TRP A 68 2.19 -13.08 -14.93
CA TRP A 68 3.00 -12.79 -13.74
C TRP A 68 4.50 -12.85 -14.04
N ASP A 69 4.93 -13.74 -14.93
CA ASP A 69 6.32 -13.86 -15.35
C ASP A 69 6.85 -12.53 -15.87
N ASN A 70 6.09 -11.85 -16.73
CA ASN A 70 6.48 -10.56 -17.28
C ASN A 70 6.61 -9.48 -16.18
N LEU A 71 5.68 -9.44 -15.21
CA LEU A 71 5.70 -8.48 -14.11
C LEU A 71 6.89 -8.71 -13.16
N CYS A 72 7.25 -9.96 -12.91
CA CYS A 72 8.33 -10.33 -12.00
C CYS A 72 9.73 -10.18 -12.64
N TYR A 73 9.88 -10.35 -13.96
CA TYR A 73 11.16 -10.18 -14.65
C TYR A 73 11.71 -8.76 -14.57
N GLU A 74 10.84 -7.77 -14.64
CA GLU A 74 11.19 -6.35 -14.57
C GLU A 74 10.92 -5.76 -13.18
N CYS A 75 10.95 -6.60 -12.15
CA CYS A 75 10.62 -6.19 -10.80
C CYS A 75 11.70 -5.25 -10.23
N PRO A 76 11.36 -4.01 -9.86
CA PRO A 76 12.33 -3.08 -9.27
C PRO A 76 12.81 -3.53 -7.88
N HIS A 77 12.05 -4.41 -7.22
CA HIS A 77 12.39 -4.97 -5.90
C HIS A 77 13.22 -6.27 -5.99
N TYR A 78 13.76 -6.58 -7.16
CA TYR A 78 14.60 -7.77 -7.36
C TYR A 78 15.80 -7.82 -6.40
N VAL A 79 16.48 -6.68 -6.23
CA VAL A 79 17.66 -6.58 -5.37
C VAL A 79 17.29 -6.81 -3.90
N GLU A 80 16.22 -6.17 -3.42
CA GLU A 80 15.71 -6.36 -2.05
C GLU A 80 15.31 -7.80 -1.78
N ASN A 81 14.61 -8.42 -2.73
CA ASN A 81 14.22 -9.82 -2.63
C ASN A 81 15.43 -10.76 -2.63
N LYS A 82 16.46 -10.48 -3.42
CA LYS A 82 17.72 -11.20 -3.43
C LYS A 82 18.42 -11.10 -2.07
N MET A 83 18.49 -9.89 -1.50
CA MET A 83 19.07 -9.66 -0.17
C MET A 83 18.30 -10.43 0.92
N LEU A 84 16.97 -10.44 0.89
CA LEU A 84 16.14 -11.25 1.80
C LEU A 84 16.45 -12.74 1.69
N TYR A 85 16.68 -13.22 0.49
CA TYR A 85 17.02 -14.62 0.25
C TYR A 85 18.43 -14.97 0.75
N GLU A 86 19.41 -14.10 0.47
CA GLU A 86 20.81 -14.28 0.86
C GLU A 86 21.03 -14.11 2.37
N SER A 87 20.22 -13.33 3.05
CA SER A 87 20.29 -13.13 4.51
C SER A 87 19.94 -14.40 5.31
N GLY A 88 19.24 -15.35 4.69
CA GLY A 88 18.74 -16.53 5.40
C GLY A 88 17.67 -16.23 6.46
N GLU A 89 17.16 -15.02 6.53
CA GLU A 89 16.17 -14.61 7.54
C GLU A 89 14.83 -15.36 7.41
N ILE A 90 14.46 -15.74 6.17
CA ILE A 90 13.24 -16.49 5.88
C ILE A 90 13.57 -17.96 5.62
N VAL A 91 13.62 -18.74 6.67
CA VAL A 91 13.91 -20.19 6.60
C VAL A 91 12.63 -21.00 6.46
N ASP A 92 11.59 -20.60 7.19
CA ASP A 92 10.32 -21.34 7.23
C ASP A 92 9.50 -21.14 5.95
N ASP A 93 8.71 -22.14 5.58
CA ASP A 93 7.79 -22.07 4.44
C ASP A 93 6.60 -21.16 4.71
N LEU A 94 6.23 -21.03 5.97
CA LEU A 94 5.11 -20.21 6.42
C LEU A 94 5.63 -19.19 7.45
N PRO A 95 5.18 -17.93 7.36
CA PRO A 95 5.53 -16.94 8.35
C PRO A 95 4.89 -17.30 9.70
N LYS A 96 5.64 -17.11 10.79
CA LYS A 96 5.16 -17.30 12.17
C LYS A 96 4.35 -16.10 12.67
N THR A 97 4.52 -14.97 12.05
CA THR A 97 3.89 -13.68 12.39
C THR A 97 3.30 -13.04 11.14
N GLY A 98 2.63 -11.91 11.30
CA GLY A 98 2.17 -11.07 10.20
C GLY A 98 3.32 -10.50 9.35
N PRO A 99 3.00 -9.68 8.34
CA PRO A 99 3.99 -9.01 7.52
C PRO A 99 4.79 -8.01 8.36
N ARG A 100 6.03 -7.75 7.97
CA ARG A 100 6.88 -6.73 8.61
C ARG A 100 6.40 -5.32 8.32
N THR A 101 5.97 -5.09 7.07
CA THR A 101 5.42 -3.81 6.61
C THR A 101 4.07 -4.03 5.92
N PHE A 102 3.14 -3.12 6.17
CA PHE A 102 1.80 -3.18 5.60
C PHE A 102 1.38 -1.83 5.02
N ASP A 103 1.00 -1.83 3.74
CA ASP A 103 0.51 -0.61 3.08
C ASP A 103 -1.02 -0.60 3.06
N ILE A 104 -1.62 0.51 3.48
CA ILE A 104 -3.07 0.73 3.41
C ILE A 104 -3.36 1.88 2.46
N GLU A 105 -4.03 1.59 1.35
CA GLU A 105 -4.55 2.59 0.44
C GLU A 105 -5.94 3.05 0.92
N VAL A 106 -5.97 4.18 1.61
CA VAL A 106 -7.19 4.65 2.30
C VAL A 106 -8.23 5.27 1.37
N GLY A 107 -7.84 5.65 0.15
CA GLY A 107 -8.79 6.16 -0.83
C GLY A 107 -8.17 6.93 -1.98
N ASN A 108 -9.02 7.24 -2.95
CA ASN A 108 -8.62 7.79 -4.24
C ASN A 108 -8.88 9.28 -4.42
N SER A 109 -9.67 9.90 -3.55
CA SER A 109 -9.94 11.34 -3.65
C SER A 109 -8.66 12.16 -3.48
N CYS A 110 -8.46 13.16 -4.36
CA CYS A 110 -7.33 14.09 -4.27
C CYS A 110 -7.76 15.51 -4.61
N ASN A 111 -7.22 16.49 -3.90
CA ASN A 111 -7.45 17.91 -4.14
C ASN A 111 -6.48 18.54 -5.14
N HIS A 112 -5.48 17.81 -5.61
CA HIS A 112 -4.51 18.22 -6.62
C HIS A 112 -4.71 17.50 -7.96
N ARG A 113 -4.14 18.06 -9.05
CA ARG A 113 -4.15 17.50 -10.41
C ARG A 113 -2.75 17.54 -11.00
N CYS A 114 -1.77 17.08 -10.19
CA CYS A 114 -0.36 17.17 -10.53
C CYS A 114 -0.08 16.57 -11.92
N ASN A 115 0.67 17.30 -12.75
CA ASN A 115 0.95 16.88 -14.12
C ASN A 115 1.77 15.58 -14.23
N PHE A 116 2.48 15.19 -13.17
CA PHE A 116 3.24 13.95 -13.07
C PHE A 116 2.49 12.81 -12.37
N CYS A 117 1.24 13.04 -11.91
CA CYS A 117 0.49 12.03 -11.17
C CYS A 117 -0.10 10.99 -12.10
N TRP A 118 0.27 9.74 -11.90
CA TRP A 118 -0.29 8.61 -12.65
C TRP A 118 -1.81 8.51 -12.52
N PHE A 119 -2.36 8.92 -11.37
CA PHE A 119 -3.78 8.78 -11.07
C PHE A 119 -4.62 9.99 -11.47
N TRP A 120 -4.10 11.21 -11.31
CA TRP A 120 -4.90 12.44 -11.37
C TRP A 120 -4.46 13.44 -12.45
N SER A 121 -3.36 13.20 -13.16
CA SER A 121 -2.95 14.03 -14.30
C SER A 121 -3.98 13.96 -15.42
N TYR A 122 -4.36 15.10 -15.99
CA TYR A 122 -5.23 15.14 -17.16
C TYR A 122 -4.62 14.36 -18.35
N ASP A 123 -3.32 14.50 -18.56
CA ASP A 123 -2.62 13.84 -19.65
C ASP A 123 -2.60 12.30 -19.50
N MET A 124 -2.64 11.81 -18.26
CA MET A 124 -2.70 10.37 -17.95
C MET A 124 -4.13 9.82 -17.95
N LEU A 125 -5.13 10.65 -17.65
CA LEU A 125 -6.53 10.23 -17.64
C LEU A 125 -7.03 9.86 -19.04
N ASP A 126 -6.60 10.60 -20.07
CA ASP A 126 -7.01 10.35 -21.46
C ASP A 126 -6.42 9.05 -22.01
N ASN A 127 -5.26 8.62 -21.50
CA ASN A 127 -4.57 7.41 -21.93
C ASN A 127 -4.94 6.16 -21.09
N ASN A 128 -5.70 6.32 -20.01
CA ASN A 128 -5.97 5.22 -19.09
C ASN A 128 -7.32 4.55 -19.41
N ALA A 129 -7.32 3.66 -20.42
CA ALA A 129 -8.50 2.88 -20.83
C ALA A 129 -9.14 2.04 -19.69
N GLN A 130 -8.43 1.85 -18.59
CA GLN A 130 -8.92 1.12 -17.40
C GLN A 130 -9.89 1.94 -16.55
N ARG A 131 -10.06 3.25 -16.82
CA ARG A 131 -10.88 4.16 -16.01
C ARG A 131 -12.17 4.59 -16.70
N LYS A 132 -12.93 3.61 -17.18
CA LYS A 132 -14.27 3.87 -17.73
C LYS A 132 -15.19 4.59 -16.72
N ASP A 133 -15.00 4.37 -15.42
CA ASP A 133 -15.70 5.04 -14.32
C ASP A 133 -14.75 5.82 -13.40
N PHE A 134 -14.13 6.88 -13.93
CA PHE A 134 -13.24 7.72 -13.13
C PHE A 134 -13.95 8.39 -11.95
N LYS A 135 -15.21 8.81 -12.12
CA LYS A 135 -15.97 9.50 -11.06
C LYS A 135 -16.29 8.55 -9.91
N GLY A 136 -16.65 7.32 -10.21
CA GLY A 136 -16.87 6.29 -9.21
C GLY A 136 -15.56 5.91 -8.51
N TRP A 137 -14.50 5.68 -9.28
CA TRP A 137 -13.18 5.38 -8.73
C TRP A 137 -12.66 6.48 -7.78
N ALA A 138 -12.78 7.75 -8.18
CA ALA A 138 -12.31 8.88 -7.39
C ALA A 138 -13.00 9.04 -6.02
N LYS A 139 -14.19 8.48 -5.86
CA LYS A 139 -14.96 8.54 -4.61
C LYS A 139 -14.72 7.35 -3.67
N LYS A 140 -14.01 6.34 -4.15
CA LYS A 140 -13.76 5.14 -3.35
C LYS A 140 -12.81 5.46 -2.20
N GLN A 141 -13.16 4.94 -1.04
CA GLN A 141 -12.36 5.03 0.17
C GLN A 141 -12.62 3.81 1.05
N LEU A 142 -11.60 3.41 1.79
CA LEU A 142 -11.71 2.37 2.80
C LEU A 142 -12.56 2.91 3.97
N ASP A 143 -13.53 2.15 4.43
CA ASP A 143 -14.31 2.53 5.60
C ASP A 143 -13.55 2.29 6.91
N LEU A 144 -13.93 3.03 7.95
CA LEU A 144 -13.27 3.00 9.24
C LEU A 144 -13.33 1.61 9.90
N GLU A 145 -14.43 0.90 9.76
CA GLU A 145 -14.63 -0.43 10.37
C GLU A 145 -13.66 -1.45 9.79
N THR A 146 -13.56 -1.50 8.45
CA THR A 146 -12.59 -2.36 7.76
C THR A 146 -11.16 -2.00 8.13
N TYR A 147 -10.83 -0.69 8.19
CA TYR A 147 -9.51 -0.23 8.60
C TYR A 147 -9.13 -0.72 9.99
N ILE A 148 -10.02 -0.52 10.97
CA ILE A 148 -9.81 -0.96 12.35
C ILE A 148 -9.61 -2.47 12.43
N SER A 149 -10.49 -3.25 11.77
CA SER A 149 -10.36 -4.71 11.73
C SER A 149 -8.99 -5.17 11.22
N ILE A 150 -8.47 -4.53 10.16
CA ILE A 150 -7.16 -4.88 9.60
C ILE A 150 -6.03 -4.56 10.57
N VAL A 151 -6.06 -3.39 11.18
CA VAL A 151 -4.99 -2.95 12.10
C VAL A 151 -5.01 -3.80 13.39
N ASP A 152 -6.18 -4.18 13.87
CA ASP A 152 -6.34 -5.11 15.00
C ASP A 152 -5.80 -6.52 14.64
N ASP A 153 -6.11 -7.03 13.46
CA ASP A 153 -5.59 -8.30 12.95
C ASP A 153 -4.05 -8.29 12.85
N LEU A 154 -3.47 -7.19 12.38
CA LEU A 154 -2.01 -7.02 12.33
C LEU A 154 -1.38 -7.04 13.73
N LYS A 155 -2.06 -6.45 14.72
CA LYS A 155 -1.62 -6.50 16.12
C LYS A 155 -1.65 -7.91 16.68
N GLU A 156 -2.71 -8.65 16.41
CA GLU A 156 -2.85 -10.05 16.86
C GLU A 156 -1.87 -11.00 16.16
N LEU A 157 -1.61 -10.79 14.88
CA LEU A 157 -0.61 -11.57 14.13
C LEU A 157 0.81 -11.32 14.63
N GLY A 158 1.10 -10.12 15.14
CA GLY A 158 2.44 -9.70 15.53
C GLY A 158 3.38 -9.53 14.32
N GLY A 159 4.58 -9.05 14.56
CA GLY A 159 5.64 -8.92 13.55
C GLY A 159 5.52 -7.72 12.61
N CYS A 160 4.40 -7.00 12.60
CA CYS A 160 4.25 -5.78 11.82
C CYS A 160 4.96 -4.62 12.55
N GLU A 161 5.98 -4.07 11.90
CA GLU A 161 6.78 -2.97 12.42
C GLU A 161 6.29 -1.61 11.92
N GLU A 162 5.88 -1.51 10.66
CA GLU A 162 5.45 -0.26 10.04
C GLU A 162 4.15 -0.43 9.25
N ILE A 163 3.21 0.49 9.47
CA ILE A 163 2.04 0.67 8.62
C ILE A 163 2.23 1.94 7.79
N SER A 164 2.13 1.82 6.47
CA SER A 164 2.17 2.96 5.55
C SER A 164 0.76 3.33 5.09
N ILE A 165 0.41 4.61 5.19
CA ILE A 165 -0.82 5.15 4.61
C ILE A 165 -0.51 5.78 3.27
N SER A 166 -1.15 5.26 2.24
CA SER A 166 -0.95 5.69 0.86
C SER A 166 -2.28 5.69 0.08
N GLY A 167 -2.23 5.63 -1.24
CA GLY A 167 -3.38 5.46 -2.11
C GLY A 167 -3.32 6.31 -3.37
N GLY A 168 -4.38 6.23 -4.17
CA GLY A 168 -4.54 7.01 -5.39
C GLY A 168 -4.85 8.49 -5.16
N GLY A 169 -5.03 8.94 -3.90
CA GLY A 169 -5.48 10.27 -3.51
C GLY A 169 -4.63 10.96 -2.46
N GLU A 170 -5.27 11.89 -1.74
CA GLU A 170 -4.70 12.60 -0.60
C GLU A 170 -5.35 12.08 0.69
N PRO A 171 -4.61 11.47 1.61
CA PRO A 171 -5.18 10.88 2.83
C PRO A 171 -5.98 11.87 3.68
N PHE A 172 -5.52 13.12 3.81
CA PHE A 172 -6.17 14.11 4.69
C PHE A 172 -7.48 14.69 4.15
N ILE A 173 -8.00 14.20 3.03
CA ILE A 173 -9.38 14.48 2.59
C ILE A 173 -10.31 13.28 2.76
N ILE A 174 -9.77 12.14 3.17
CA ILE A 174 -10.55 10.93 3.44
C ILE A 174 -11.30 11.09 4.76
N LYS A 175 -12.58 10.73 4.72
CA LYS A 175 -13.41 10.72 5.92
C LYS A 175 -12.80 9.80 6.98
N ASP A 176 -12.85 10.22 8.22
CA ASP A 176 -12.37 9.47 9.39
C ASP A 176 -10.85 9.19 9.42
N ILE A 177 -10.03 9.77 8.52
CA ILE A 177 -8.59 9.54 8.49
C ILE A 177 -7.94 9.75 9.86
N MET A 178 -8.30 10.82 10.58
CA MET A 178 -7.72 11.11 11.91
C MET A 178 -8.01 10.00 12.93
N LYS A 179 -9.19 9.39 12.88
CA LYS A 179 -9.53 8.24 13.75
C LYS A 179 -8.73 7.00 13.37
N MET A 180 -8.51 6.77 12.07
CA MET A 180 -7.67 5.68 11.56
C MET A 180 -6.24 5.80 12.07
N LEU A 181 -5.62 6.98 11.93
CA LEU A 181 -4.26 7.24 12.39
C LEU A 181 -4.12 7.12 13.92
N GLU A 182 -5.07 7.68 14.66
CA GLU A 182 -5.10 7.57 16.13
C GLU A 182 -5.15 6.12 16.59
N HIS A 183 -6.03 5.29 15.96
CA HIS A 183 -6.15 3.88 16.29
C HIS A 183 -4.84 3.12 16.05
N THR A 184 -4.21 3.35 14.89
CA THR A 184 -2.92 2.75 14.55
C THR A 184 -1.85 3.09 15.59
N LYS A 185 -1.77 4.36 15.99
CA LYS A 185 -0.78 4.80 17.00
C LYS A 185 -1.09 4.28 18.41
N LYS A 186 -2.36 4.16 18.80
CA LYS A 186 -2.77 3.53 20.07
C LYS A 186 -2.31 2.07 20.19
N LEU A 187 -2.23 1.35 19.08
CA LEU A 187 -1.74 -0.03 19.05
C LEU A 187 -0.22 -0.14 19.00
N GLY A 188 0.49 0.99 18.88
CA GLY A 188 1.96 1.05 18.97
C GLY A 188 2.70 0.77 17.68
N PHE A 189 2.05 0.84 16.53
CA PHE A 189 2.72 0.70 15.24
C PHE A 189 3.54 1.93 14.87
N ASN A 190 4.66 1.75 14.16
CA ASN A 190 5.29 2.83 13.43
C ASN A 190 4.38 3.23 12.26
N LEU A 191 4.12 4.52 12.12
CA LEU A 191 3.18 5.06 11.16
C LEU A 191 3.89 5.99 10.17
N LYS A 192 3.83 5.63 8.89
CA LYS A 192 4.33 6.42 7.79
C LYS A 192 3.16 6.91 6.91
N ILE A 193 3.15 8.18 6.54
CA ILE A 193 2.06 8.79 5.79
C ILE A 193 2.59 9.50 4.55
N PHE A 194 2.12 9.09 3.37
CA PHE A 194 2.37 9.77 2.11
C PHE A 194 1.31 10.84 1.87
N THR A 195 1.70 12.10 1.68
CA THR A 195 0.75 13.21 1.59
C THR A 195 1.30 14.40 0.81
N ASN A 196 0.42 15.20 0.23
CA ASN A 196 0.76 16.54 -0.26
C ASN A 196 0.71 17.61 0.86
N PHE A 197 0.25 17.24 2.05
CA PHE A 197 0.17 18.02 3.28
C PHE A 197 -0.69 19.29 3.21
N SER A 198 -1.39 19.57 2.11
CA SER A 198 -2.13 20.81 1.90
C SER A 198 -3.49 20.88 2.62
N ARG A 199 -3.92 19.78 3.24
CA ARG A 199 -5.18 19.68 3.99
C ARG A 199 -4.99 19.48 5.50
N THR A 200 -3.77 19.59 5.96
CA THR A 200 -3.46 19.59 7.40
C THR A 200 -3.63 20.99 7.99
N ASN A 201 -4.07 21.06 9.23
CA ASN A 201 -4.16 22.28 10.02
C ASN A 201 -3.38 22.12 11.34
N HIS A 202 -3.35 23.17 12.17
CA HIS A 202 -2.62 23.13 13.43
C HIS A 202 -3.12 22.04 14.38
N ASP A 203 -4.44 21.83 14.48
CA ASP A 203 -5.02 20.77 15.33
C ASP A 203 -4.58 19.38 14.88
N ASN A 204 -4.47 19.16 13.56
CA ASN A 204 -3.93 17.90 13.04
C ASN A 204 -2.47 17.72 13.46
N ILE A 205 -1.64 18.76 13.34
CA ILE A 205 -0.22 18.71 13.69
C ILE A 205 -0.05 18.41 15.19
N ASP A 206 -0.83 19.08 16.04
CA ASP A 206 -0.80 18.85 17.50
C ASP A 206 -1.17 17.40 17.84
N ASN A 207 -2.16 16.83 17.13
CA ASN A 207 -2.53 15.42 17.28
C ASN A 207 -1.40 14.49 16.82
N PHE A 208 -0.74 14.79 15.67
CA PHE A 208 0.38 13.97 15.20
C PHE A 208 1.54 13.94 16.17
N ILE A 209 1.87 15.08 16.78
CA ILE A 209 2.89 15.18 17.83
C ILE A 209 2.47 14.39 19.06
N LYS A 210 1.23 14.58 19.53
CA LYS A 210 0.67 13.89 20.69
C LYS A 210 0.66 12.37 20.53
N TRP A 211 0.29 11.88 19.35
CA TRP A 211 0.25 10.44 19.06
C TRP A 211 1.62 9.85 18.72
N GLY A 212 2.62 10.71 18.46
CA GLY A 212 3.96 10.28 18.05
C GLY A 212 3.95 9.62 16.65
N VAL A 213 3.38 10.30 15.65
CA VAL A 213 3.48 9.85 14.26
C VAL A 213 4.93 9.86 13.83
N ASP A 214 5.41 8.74 13.25
CA ASP A 214 6.84 8.51 13.10
C ASP A 214 7.40 9.18 11.83
N ARG A 215 6.64 9.16 10.71
CA ARG A 215 7.16 9.69 9.45
C ARG A 215 6.10 10.23 8.50
N PHE A 216 6.39 11.39 7.92
CA PHE A 216 5.66 11.96 6.79
C PHE A 216 6.56 11.97 5.54
N GLU A 217 6.07 11.41 4.46
CA GLU A 217 6.62 11.53 3.12
C GLU A 217 5.86 12.64 2.38
N ILE A 218 6.33 13.88 2.57
CA ILE A 218 5.66 15.06 2.02
C ILE A 218 6.18 15.31 0.60
N ASN A 219 5.28 15.30 -0.37
CA ASN A 219 5.64 15.59 -1.73
C ASN A 219 5.67 17.11 -1.98
N ILE A 220 6.85 17.71 -1.97
CA ILE A 220 7.09 19.12 -2.31
C ILE A 220 7.71 19.18 -3.71
N SER A 221 6.93 19.63 -4.72
CA SER A 221 7.32 19.54 -6.13
C SER A 221 8.08 20.75 -6.66
N ALA A 222 8.19 21.83 -5.89
CA ALA A 222 8.85 23.07 -6.33
C ALA A 222 9.27 23.95 -5.15
N GLY A 223 10.27 24.80 -5.37
CA GLY A 223 10.80 25.76 -4.40
C GLY A 223 10.09 27.11 -4.40
N THR A 224 9.19 27.39 -5.35
CA THR A 224 8.40 28.62 -5.40
C THR A 224 6.92 28.32 -5.52
N GLU A 225 6.08 29.22 -4.99
CA GLU A 225 4.63 29.08 -5.05
C GLU A 225 4.12 29.01 -6.51
N GLU A 226 4.61 29.89 -7.37
CA GLU A 226 4.24 29.93 -8.79
C GLU A 226 4.48 28.56 -9.46
N THR A 227 5.68 28.02 -9.33
CA THR A 227 6.05 26.73 -9.92
C THR A 227 5.26 25.59 -9.28
N TYR A 228 5.06 25.64 -7.97
CA TYR A 228 4.24 24.66 -7.25
C TYR A 228 2.81 24.61 -7.78
N CYS A 229 2.14 25.77 -7.87
CA CYS A 229 0.78 25.88 -8.38
C CYS A 229 0.67 25.41 -9.84
N LYS A 230 1.66 25.74 -10.68
CA LYS A 230 1.72 25.29 -12.08
C LYS A 230 1.82 23.77 -12.19
N ILE A 231 2.70 23.14 -11.42
CA ILE A 231 2.91 21.68 -11.43
C ILE A 231 1.71 20.95 -10.85
N ARG A 232 1.13 21.47 -9.77
CA ARG A 232 0.00 20.87 -9.05
C ARG A 232 -1.37 21.21 -9.66
N LYS A 233 -1.40 22.06 -10.70
CA LYS A 233 -2.63 22.55 -11.33
C LYS A 233 -3.57 23.22 -10.33
N LEU A 234 -3.02 24.00 -9.43
CA LEU A 234 -3.79 24.83 -8.49
C LEU A 234 -4.05 26.20 -9.11
N LYS A 235 -5.16 26.82 -8.70
CA LYS A 235 -5.37 28.25 -8.99
C LYS A 235 -4.48 29.04 -8.02
N SER A 236 -3.64 29.89 -8.56
CA SER A 236 -2.91 30.92 -7.81
C SER A 236 -3.86 31.96 -7.25
#